data_53ee67c3262923e7efa96008011138f4
#
_entry.id   53ee67c3262923e7efa96008011138f4
#
_cell.length_a   1.000
_cell.length_b   1.000
_cell.length_c   1.000
_cell.angle_alpha   90.00
_cell.angle_beta   90.00
_cell.angle_gamma   90.00
#
_symmetry.space_group_name_H-M   'P 1'
#
loop_
_entity.id
_entity.type
_entity.pdbx_description
1 polymer ?
#
loop_
_entity_poly.entity_id
_entity_poly.type
_entity_poly.pdbx_seq_one_letter_code
_entity_poly.pdbx_strand_id
1 'polypeptide(L)'
;MSRTVIPPRSDRRPLARAAVREPLPLAMKAGLAAGIALAALCLALPVRADGPPAELEAGLTKVDAGVMHQLVTDPGIIAAIRAQNAAHAGLSEADILARDKAWRAEVGAASTPTISGVTSNPASAILHKAKDASEGLITEAFVMDNRGLNVGMSDVTSDYWQGDEPKWQQTFLKGPDGRHVSDVDFDDSSQTYIIQLSEPVIDPDSGKPIGAVTLGLDAEALGNL
;
A
#
# COMPACT_ATOMS: atom_id res chain seq x y z
N MET A 1 27.59 11.95 59.81
CA MET A 1 27.37 10.51 59.94
C MET A 1 27.21 9.93 58.52
N SER A 2 28.33 9.50 57.94
CA SER A 2 28.40 8.90 56.61
C SER A 2 28.10 7.40 56.71
N ARG A 3 27.19 6.90 55.88
CA ARG A 3 27.02 5.46 55.64
C ARG A 3 27.48 5.10 54.23
N THR A 4 28.58 4.37 54.21
CA THR A 4 29.16 3.73 53.02
C THR A 4 28.34 2.52 52.64
N VAL A 5 27.87 2.44 51.38
CA VAL A 5 27.21 1.27 50.81
C VAL A 5 28.19 0.55 49.90
N ILE A 6 28.44 -0.73 50.21
CA ILE A 6 29.34 -1.65 49.47
C ILE A 6 28.52 -2.32 48.37
N PRO A 7 29.05 -2.44 47.11
CA PRO A 7 28.39 -3.19 46.04
C PRO A 7 28.68 -4.72 46.14
N PRO A 8 27.79 -5.60 45.67
CA PRO A 8 27.98 -7.04 45.73
C PRO A 8 28.90 -7.55 44.59
N ARG A 9 29.63 -8.60 44.91
CA ARG A 9 30.60 -9.33 44.10
C ARG A 9 29.95 -10.05 42.92
N SER A 10 30.61 -9.99 41.76
CA SER A 10 30.34 -10.80 40.59
C SER A 10 30.86 -12.23 40.72
N ASP A 11 29.98 -13.21 40.69
CA ASP A 11 30.31 -14.63 40.55
C ASP A 11 30.63 -14.97 39.09
N ARG A 12 31.91 -15.32 38.85
CA ARG A 12 32.36 -15.90 37.59
C ARG A 12 32.25 -17.42 37.68
N ARG A 13 31.40 -18.03 36.84
CA ARG A 13 31.42 -19.48 36.58
C ARG A 13 32.40 -19.83 35.47
N PRO A 14 33.17 -20.93 35.57
CA PRO A 14 34.16 -21.30 34.58
C PRO A 14 33.52 -22.01 33.36
N LEU A 15 34.09 -21.74 32.19
CA LEU A 15 33.73 -22.34 30.89
C LEU A 15 34.14 -23.84 30.88
N ALA A 16 33.19 -24.71 30.55
CA ALA A 16 33.42 -26.13 30.33
C ALA A 16 34.09 -26.35 28.98
N ARG A 17 35.19 -27.09 29.01
CA ARG A 17 36.01 -27.53 27.85
C ARG A 17 35.20 -28.50 26.97
N ALA A 18 35.07 -28.20 25.67
CA ALA A 18 34.56 -29.12 24.66
C ALA A 18 35.59 -30.22 24.35
N ALA A 19 35.20 -31.48 24.46
CA ALA A 19 36.00 -32.64 24.10
C ALA A 19 36.01 -32.83 22.54
N VAL A 20 37.22 -32.92 22.00
CA VAL A 20 37.52 -33.31 20.64
C VAL A 20 37.22 -34.80 20.47
N ARG A 21 36.37 -35.20 19.54
CA ARG A 21 36.18 -36.59 19.10
C ARG A 21 36.93 -36.84 17.82
N GLU A 22 37.81 -37.86 17.86
CA GLU A 22 38.57 -38.38 16.74
C GLU A 22 37.66 -39.16 15.75
N PRO A 23 38.04 -39.23 14.46
CA PRO A 23 37.30 -39.98 13.42
C PRO A 23 37.68 -41.47 13.42
N LEU A 24 36.66 -42.35 13.30
CA LEU A 24 36.77 -43.77 13.09
C LEU A 24 37.03 -44.12 11.60
N PRO A 25 37.71 -45.22 11.29
CA PRO A 25 38.18 -45.54 9.95
C PRO A 25 37.10 -46.15 9.06
N LEU A 26 37.28 -45.87 7.76
CA LEU A 26 36.53 -46.35 6.62
C LEU A 26 36.64 -47.89 6.47
N ALA A 27 35.58 -48.63 6.53
CA ALA A 27 35.48 -50.02 6.07
C ALA A 27 34.64 -50.07 4.79
N MET A 28 35.35 -50.31 3.68
CA MET A 28 34.79 -50.59 2.35
C MET A 28 34.07 -51.92 2.35
N LYS A 29 32.78 -51.98 2.02
CA LYS A 29 32.12 -53.19 1.52
C LYS A 29 31.34 -52.81 0.26
N ALA A 30 31.81 -53.41 -0.83
CA ALA A 30 31.11 -53.39 -2.11
C ALA A 30 29.80 -54.19 -2.02
N GLY A 31 28.75 -53.60 -2.46
CA GLY A 31 27.40 -54.22 -2.59
C GLY A 31 26.68 -53.67 -3.81
N LEU A 32 26.39 -54.57 -4.68
CA LEU A 32 25.83 -54.56 -6.01
C LEU A 32 24.65 -53.58 -6.22
N ALA A 33 24.73 -52.86 -7.33
CA ALA A 33 23.75 -51.93 -7.82
C ALA A 33 22.39 -52.57 -8.17
N ALA A 34 21.31 -51.97 -7.66
CA ALA A 34 20.00 -52.06 -8.30
C ALA A 34 19.54 -50.61 -8.50
N GLY A 35 19.66 -50.14 -9.74
CA GLY A 35 19.22 -48.79 -10.12
C GLY A 35 17.71 -48.69 -10.09
N ILE A 36 17.20 -47.87 -9.16
CA ILE A 36 15.84 -47.36 -9.25
C ILE A 36 16.00 -45.88 -9.65
N ALA A 37 15.77 -45.63 -10.94
CA ALA A 37 15.64 -44.26 -11.46
C ALA A 37 14.34 -43.69 -10.89
N LEU A 38 14.45 -42.95 -9.79
CA LEU A 38 13.35 -42.12 -9.28
C LEU A 38 13.27 -40.88 -10.19
N ALA A 39 12.40 -40.97 -11.23
CA ALA A 39 12.02 -39.79 -12.00
C ALA A 39 11.31 -38.81 -11.04
N ALA A 40 12.05 -37.80 -10.56
CA ALA A 40 11.47 -36.67 -9.87
C ALA A 40 10.61 -35.91 -10.88
N LEU A 41 9.31 -36.20 -10.90
CA LEU A 41 8.30 -35.38 -11.55
C LEU A 41 8.23 -34.06 -10.75
N CYS A 42 9.03 -33.10 -11.14
CA CYS A 42 8.87 -31.71 -10.70
C CYS A 42 7.51 -31.24 -11.23
N LEU A 43 6.48 -31.38 -10.40
CA LEU A 43 5.24 -30.62 -10.55
C LEU A 43 5.67 -29.16 -10.39
N ALA A 44 5.90 -28.47 -11.52
CA ALA A 44 5.99 -27.02 -11.54
C ALA A 44 4.62 -26.53 -11.04
N LEU A 45 4.57 -26.10 -9.78
CA LEU A 45 3.45 -25.33 -9.30
C LEU A 45 3.36 -24.11 -10.21
N PRO A 46 2.18 -23.72 -10.70
CA PRO A 46 2.05 -22.53 -11.49
C PRO A 46 2.60 -21.36 -10.64
N VAL A 47 3.62 -20.70 -11.17
CA VAL A 47 4.04 -19.41 -10.66
C VAL A 47 2.81 -18.53 -10.74
N ARG A 48 2.33 -18.06 -9.58
CA ARG A 48 1.24 -17.12 -9.52
C ARG A 48 1.71 -15.91 -10.34
N ALA A 49 1.00 -15.59 -11.40
CA ALA A 49 1.26 -14.37 -12.14
C ALA A 49 1.04 -13.21 -11.16
N ASP A 50 2.06 -12.39 -10.94
CA ASP A 50 1.92 -11.14 -10.20
C ASP A 50 1.01 -10.24 -11.04
N GLY A 51 -0.25 -10.07 -10.63
CA GLY A 51 -1.24 -9.27 -11.33
C GLY A 51 -2.67 -9.63 -10.93
N PRO A 52 -3.64 -8.79 -11.29
CA PRO A 52 -5.03 -9.04 -10.97
C PRO A 52 -5.53 -10.32 -11.65
N PRO A 53 -6.55 -10.98 -11.09
CA PRO A 53 -7.22 -12.10 -11.71
C PRO A 53 -7.69 -11.75 -13.14
N ALA A 54 -7.45 -12.65 -14.11
CA ALA A 54 -7.74 -12.38 -15.52
C ALA A 54 -9.23 -12.04 -15.79
N GLU A 55 -10.14 -12.55 -14.97
CA GLU A 55 -11.57 -12.22 -14.99
C GLU A 55 -11.89 -10.77 -14.67
N LEU A 56 -11.01 -10.05 -13.96
CA LEU A 56 -11.20 -8.64 -13.58
C LEU A 56 -10.60 -7.65 -14.60
N GLU A 57 -9.73 -8.13 -15.50
CA GLU A 57 -9.00 -7.27 -16.46
C GLU A 57 -9.93 -6.48 -17.38
N ALA A 58 -11.04 -7.07 -17.84
CA ALA A 58 -12.01 -6.40 -18.71
C ALA A 58 -12.71 -5.25 -17.95
N GLY A 59 -13.10 -5.49 -16.69
CA GLY A 59 -13.67 -4.48 -15.81
C GLY A 59 -12.68 -3.36 -15.51
N LEU A 60 -11.44 -3.68 -15.14
CA LEU A 60 -10.38 -2.70 -14.91
C LEU A 60 -10.16 -1.80 -16.14
N THR A 61 -10.15 -2.38 -17.35
CA THR A 61 -10.00 -1.61 -18.59
C THR A 61 -11.16 -0.63 -18.80
N LYS A 62 -12.41 -1.03 -18.45
CA LYS A 62 -13.57 -0.14 -18.55
C LYS A 62 -13.54 0.98 -17.52
N VAL A 63 -13.15 0.67 -16.28
CA VAL A 63 -12.98 1.68 -15.21
C VAL A 63 -11.91 2.68 -15.57
N ASP A 64 -10.77 2.19 -16.09
CA ASP A 64 -9.62 2.99 -16.53
C ASP A 64 -10.03 3.98 -17.62
N ALA A 65 -10.57 3.49 -18.74
CA ALA A 65 -11.04 4.32 -19.84
C ALA A 65 -12.26 5.21 -19.48
N GLY A 66 -12.95 4.90 -18.42
CA GLY A 66 -14.16 5.60 -17.97
C GLY A 66 -13.88 6.56 -16.80
N VAL A 67 -14.29 6.16 -15.60
CA VAL A 67 -14.29 7.03 -14.42
C VAL A 67 -12.88 7.42 -13.98
N MET A 68 -11.88 6.52 -14.07
CA MET A 68 -10.50 6.86 -13.72
C MET A 68 -9.97 7.98 -14.62
N HIS A 69 -10.10 7.83 -15.93
CA HIS A 69 -9.71 8.88 -16.89
C HIS A 69 -10.40 10.23 -16.60
N GLN A 70 -11.70 10.20 -16.25
CA GLN A 70 -12.42 11.42 -15.89
C GLN A 70 -11.83 12.10 -14.66
N LEU A 71 -11.49 11.33 -13.62
CA LEU A 71 -10.94 11.85 -12.36
C LEU A 71 -9.50 12.39 -12.54
N VAL A 72 -8.62 11.64 -13.22
CA VAL A 72 -7.22 12.09 -13.40
C VAL A 72 -7.08 13.31 -14.30
N THR A 73 -8.13 13.62 -15.11
CA THR A 73 -8.17 14.79 -15.98
C THR A 73 -9.11 15.91 -15.47
N ASP A 74 -9.79 15.70 -14.34
CA ASP A 74 -10.73 16.68 -13.80
C ASP A 74 -10.01 17.96 -13.36
N PRO A 75 -10.41 19.14 -13.86
CA PRO A 75 -9.74 20.40 -13.55
C PRO A 75 -9.85 20.79 -12.07
N GLY A 76 -10.90 20.37 -11.36
CA GLY A 76 -11.06 20.59 -9.91
C GLY A 76 -10.09 19.75 -9.10
N ILE A 77 -9.88 18.48 -9.47
CA ILE A 77 -8.87 17.59 -8.88
C ILE A 77 -7.47 18.17 -9.11
N ILE A 78 -7.14 18.52 -10.35
CA ILE A 78 -5.83 19.12 -10.71
C ILE A 78 -5.58 20.41 -9.92
N ALA A 79 -6.57 21.28 -9.82
CA ALA A 79 -6.45 22.53 -9.06
C ALA A 79 -6.24 22.29 -7.57
N ALA A 80 -6.95 21.32 -6.98
CA ALA A 80 -6.80 20.98 -5.56
C ALA A 80 -5.40 20.41 -5.26
N ILE A 81 -4.89 19.52 -6.12
CA ILE A 81 -3.54 18.97 -5.98
C ILE A 81 -2.49 20.09 -6.09
N ARG A 82 -2.59 20.96 -7.08
CA ARG A 82 -1.68 22.10 -7.26
C ARG A 82 -1.65 23.00 -6.01
N ALA A 83 -2.83 23.32 -5.47
CA ALA A 83 -2.95 24.15 -4.26
C ALA A 83 -2.29 23.48 -3.05
N GLN A 84 -2.54 22.18 -2.83
CA GLN A 84 -1.93 21.46 -1.72
C GLN A 84 -0.42 21.28 -1.91
N ASN A 85 0.06 20.97 -3.11
CA ASN A 85 1.49 20.90 -3.40
C ASN A 85 2.21 22.21 -3.08
N ALA A 86 1.61 23.36 -3.42
CA ALA A 86 2.16 24.66 -3.08
C ALA A 86 2.18 24.91 -1.56
N ALA A 87 1.09 24.55 -0.86
CA ALA A 87 1.00 24.69 0.59
C ALA A 87 1.96 23.76 1.35
N HIS A 88 2.24 22.59 0.79
CA HIS A 88 3.07 21.55 1.40
C HIS A 88 4.54 21.56 0.93
N ALA A 89 4.95 22.49 0.08
CA ALA A 89 6.29 22.53 -0.51
C ALA A 89 7.42 22.53 0.55
N GLY A 90 7.18 23.14 1.71
CA GLY A 90 8.15 23.24 2.80
C GLY A 90 8.04 22.18 3.89
N LEU A 91 7.11 21.22 3.78
CA LEU A 91 6.96 20.19 4.83
C LEU A 91 8.19 19.30 4.91
N SER A 92 8.70 19.08 6.10
CA SER A 92 9.69 18.05 6.40
C SER A 92 9.00 16.68 6.54
N GLU A 93 9.77 15.59 6.49
CA GLU A 93 9.27 14.25 6.80
C GLU A 93 8.63 14.19 8.20
N ALA A 94 9.25 14.84 9.18
CA ALA A 94 8.71 14.90 10.54
C ALA A 94 7.33 15.60 10.59
N ASP A 95 7.12 16.65 9.77
CA ASP A 95 5.81 17.30 9.68
C ASP A 95 4.76 16.39 9.03
N ILE A 96 5.14 15.62 8.01
CA ILE A 96 4.27 14.64 7.37
C ILE A 96 3.82 13.59 8.37
N LEU A 97 4.77 12.97 9.08
CA LEU A 97 4.47 11.94 10.10
C LEU A 97 3.65 12.51 11.27
N ALA A 98 3.87 13.76 11.65
CA ALA A 98 3.07 14.41 12.69
C ALA A 98 1.61 14.63 12.24
N ARG A 99 1.38 15.01 10.98
CA ARG A 99 0.03 15.13 10.39
C ARG A 99 -0.68 13.79 10.28
N ASP A 100 0.02 12.76 9.83
CA ASP A 100 -0.50 11.39 9.77
C ASP A 100 -0.90 10.88 11.16
N LYS A 101 -0.04 11.08 12.16
CA LYS A 101 -0.35 10.73 13.54
C LYS A 101 -1.59 11.47 14.08
N ALA A 102 -1.74 12.76 13.75
CA ALA A 102 -2.91 13.54 14.14
C ALA A 102 -4.18 12.99 13.48
N TRP A 103 -4.13 12.66 12.17
CA TRP A 103 -5.21 12.03 11.44
C TRP A 103 -5.67 10.73 12.09
N ARG A 104 -4.73 9.80 12.32
CA ARG A 104 -5.02 8.50 12.96
C ARG A 104 -5.67 8.65 14.34
N ALA A 105 -5.33 9.71 15.08
CA ALA A 105 -5.95 10.00 16.37
C ALA A 105 -7.38 10.56 16.23
N GLU A 106 -7.73 11.14 15.08
CA GLU A 106 -9.07 11.64 14.79
C GLU A 106 -10.01 10.54 14.28
N VAL A 107 -9.50 9.46 13.67
CA VAL A 107 -10.33 8.37 13.17
C VAL A 107 -11.15 7.77 14.31
N GLY A 108 -12.49 7.85 14.18
CA GLY A 108 -13.43 7.41 15.21
C GLY A 108 -13.58 8.34 16.42
N ALA A 109 -12.87 9.48 16.45
CA ALA A 109 -12.99 10.46 17.52
C ALA A 109 -14.24 11.36 17.36
N ALA A 110 -14.68 11.97 18.46
CA ALA A 110 -15.82 12.91 18.43
C ALA A 110 -15.50 14.26 17.77
N SER A 111 -14.22 14.62 17.65
CA SER A 111 -13.74 15.85 17.01
C SER A 111 -12.67 15.50 15.99
N THR A 112 -12.89 15.88 14.74
CA THR A 112 -12.10 15.46 13.58
C THR A 112 -11.75 16.65 12.67
N PRO A 113 -11.09 17.72 13.18
CA PRO A 113 -10.86 18.93 12.41
C PRO A 113 -10.00 18.71 11.16
N THR A 114 -8.99 17.84 11.23
CA THR A 114 -8.13 17.52 10.08
C THR A 114 -8.91 16.73 9.04
N ILE A 115 -9.59 15.67 9.45
CA ILE A 115 -10.43 14.83 8.58
C ILE A 115 -11.52 15.70 7.94
N SER A 116 -12.23 16.50 8.74
CA SER A 116 -13.29 17.39 8.24
C SER A 116 -12.79 18.40 7.20
N GLY A 117 -11.56 18.91 7.35
CA GLY A 117 -10.94 19.82 6.39
C GLY A 117 -10.69 19.17 5.03
N VAL A 118 -10.37 17.87 5.01
CA VAL A 118 -10.16 17.12 3.77
C VAL A 118 -11.50 16.66 3.18
N THR A 119 -12.38 16.05 3.97
CA THR A 119 -13.64 15.45 3.47
C THR A 119 -14.66 16.47 2.99
N SER A 120 -14.59 17.74 3.46
CA SER A 120 -15.54 18.80 3.07
C SER A 120 -15.06 19.70 1.93
N ASN A 121 -13.90 19.44 1.33
CA ASN A 121 -13.36 20.27 0.27
C ASN A 121 -13.94 19.93 -1.12
N PRO A 122 -13.74 20.79 -2.16
CA PRO A 122 -14.27 20.56 -3.50
C PRO A 122 -13.79 19.26 -4.17
N ALA A 123 -12.55 18.83 -3.92
CA ALA A 123 -12.04 17.57 -4.49
C ALA A 123 -12.79 16.37 -3.92
N SER A 124 -13.06 16.35 -2.63
CA SER A 124 -13.88 15.32 -2.00
C SER A 124 -15.29 15.27 -2.55
N ALA A 125 -15.90 16.44 -2.84
CA ALA A 125 -17.22 16.48 -3.45
C ALA A 125 -17.26 15.84 -4.86
N ILE A 126 -16.18 16.01 -5.65
CA ILE A 126 -16.03 15.35 -6.96
C ILE A 126 -15.96 13.82 -6.77
N LEU A 127 -15.15 13.35 -5.81
CA LEU A 127 -14.97 11.93 -5.53
C LEU A 127 -16.25 11.27 -4.99
N HIS A 128 -16.96 11.94 -4.07
CA HIS A 128 -18.28 11.48 -3.62
C HIS A 128 -19.25 11.30 -4.79
N LYS A 129 -19.34 12.30 -5.68
CA LYS A 129 -20.20 12.22 -6.86
C LYS A 129 -19.82 11.05 -7.77
N ALA A 130 -18.54 10.78 -7.97
CA ALA A 130 -18.08 9.65 -8.77
C ALA A 130 -18.46 8.31 -8.13
N LYS A 131 -18.27 8.19 -6.81
CA LYS A 131 -18.68 7.02 -6.03
C LYS A 131 -20.19 6.80 -6.11
N ASP A 132 -21.00 7.83 -5.84
CA ASP A 132 -22.46 7.73 -5.86
C ASP A 132 -22.99 7.31 -7.25
N ALA A 133 -22.38 7.81 -8.32
CA ALA A 133 -22.75 7.48 -9.69
C ALA A 133 -22.29 6.06 -10.13
N SER A 134 -21.46 5.39 -9.36
CA SER A 134 -20.93 4.06 -9.69
C SER A 134 -21.84 2.90 -9.31
N GLU A 135 -22.97 3.17 -8.67
CA GLU A 135 -23.96 2.16 -8.23
C GLU A 135 -23.32 1.02 -7.40
N GLY A 136 -22.33 1.35 -6.58
CA GLY A 136 -21.64 0.42 -5.69
C GLY A 136 -20.36 -0.20 -6.23
N LEU A 137 -19.99 0.08 -7.47
CA LEU A 137 -18.72 -0.38 -8.03
C LEU A 137 -17.52 0.27 -7.29
N ILE A 138 -17.58 1.58 -7.01
CA ILE A 138 -16.53 2.28 -6.26
C ILE A 138 -16.88 2.20 -4.77
N THR A 139 -16.04 1.53 -3.99
CA THR A 139 -16.17 1.44 -2.52
C THR A 139 -15.54 2.64 -1.82
N GLU A 140 -14.41 3.13 -2.36
CA GLU A 140 -13.70 4.32 -1.92
C GLU A 140 -13.01 5.01 -3.10
N ALA A 141 -12.81 6.32 -2.98
CA ALA A 141 -12.02 7.10 -3.93
C ALA A 141 -11.24 8.18 -3.18
N PHE A 142 -9.94 8.31 -3.44
CA PHE A 142 -9.12 9.37 -2.85
C PHE A 142 -8.02 9.85 -3.79
N VAL A 143 -7.57 11.07 -3.52
CA VAL A 143 -6.53 11.77 -4.29
C VAL A 143 -5.39 12.13 -3.36
N MET A 144 -4.17 11.87 -3.81
CA MET A 144 -2.93 12.16 -3.10
C MET A 144 -2.13 13.26 -3.79
N ASP A 145 -1.42 14.06 -3.02
CA ASP A 145 -0.49 15.08 -3.50
C ASP A 145 0.90 14.50 -3.87
N ASN A 146 1.83 15.37 -4.26
CA ASN A 146 3.20 14.99 -4.62
C ASN A 146 4.07 14.51 -3.44
N ARG A 147 3.53 14.44 -2.23
CA ARG A 147 4.14 13.89 -1.03
C ARG A 147 3.42 12.64 -0.52
N GLY A 148 2.34 12.24 -1.20
CA GLY A 148 1.48 11.13 -0.79
C GLY A 148 0.48 11.48 0.30
N LEU A 149 0.23 12.76 0.57
CA LEU A 149 -0.79 13.20 1.52
C LEU A 149 -2.14 13.31 0.83
N ASN A 150 -3.21 12.89 1.51
CA ASN A 150 -4.56 12.96 0.96
C ASN A 150 -4.99 14.42 0.69
N VAL A 151 -5.47 14.68 -0.52
CA VAL A 151 -6.00 15.98 -0.96
C VAL A 151 -7.51 16.01 -0.81
N GLY A 152 -8.18 14.90 -1.11
CA GLY A 152 -9.62 14.71 -1.02
C GLY A 152 -9.96 13.24 -1.04
N MET A 153 -11.16 12.88 -0.57
CA MET A 153 -11.62 11.49 -0.48
C MET A 153 -13.13 11.39 -0.43
N SER A 154 -13.67 10.25 -0.86
CA SER A 154 -15.09 9.91 -0.68
C SER A 154 -15.36 9.32 0.70
N ASP A 155 -14.42 8.58 1.27
CA ASP A 155 -14.53 7.92 2.56
C ASP A 155 -13.26 8.17 3.37
N VAL A 156 -13.37 8.17 4.69
CA VAL A 156 -12.21 8.45 5.57
C VAL A 156 -11.23 7.28 5.52
N THR A 157 -10.02 7.55 5.07
CA THR A 157 -8.92 6.58 5.07
C THR A 157 -8.37 6.37 6.48
N SER A 158 -7.76 5.20 6.75
CA SER A 158 -7.12 4.89 8.04
C SER A 158 -6.00 5.86 8.39
N ASP A 159 -5.33 6.41 7.39
CA ASP A 159 -4.17 7.30 7.49
C ASP A 159 -4.24 8.46 6.49
N TYR A 160 -3.49 9.51 6.80
CA TYR A 160 -3.39 10.71 5.97
C TYR A 160 -2.30 10.58 4.92
N TRP A 161 -1.22 9.88 5.26
CA TRP A 161 -0.05 9.73 4.40
C TRP A 161 0.00 8.35 3.76
N GLN A 162 -0.03 8.32 2.44
CA GLN A 162 -0.03 7.14 1.59
C GLN A 162 1.31 6.98 0.83
N GLY A 163 2.31 7.83 1.14
CA GLY A 163 3.57 7.88 0.39
C GLY A 163 4.49 6.67 0.59
N ASP A 164 4.26 5.87 1.61
CA ASP A 164 4.93 4.58 1.87
C ASP A 164 4.23 3.38 1.21
N GLU A 165 3.09 3.61 0.52
CA GLU A 165 2.30 2.55 -0.06
C GLU A 165 2.45 2.40 -1.58
N PRO A 166 2.25 1.17 -2.12
CA PRO A 166 2.37 0.89 -3.55
C PRO A 166 1.48 1.78 -4.43
N LYS A 167 0.27 2.11 -4.00
CA LYS A 167 -0.68 2.97 -4.73
C LYS A 167 -0.13 4.36 -5.08
N TRP A 168 0.80 4.89 -4.29
CA TRP A 168 1.51 6.14 -4.59
C TRP A 168 2.88 5.87 -5.22
N GLN A 169 3.64 4.88 -4.71
CA GLN A 169 4.99 4.58 -5.17
C GLN A 169 5.05 4.03 -6.60
N GLN A 170 4.03 3.25 -7.01
CA GLN A 170 3.95 2.66 -8.35
C GLN A 170 3.23 3.57 -9.36
N THR A 171 2.69 4.70 -8.90
CA THR A 171 2.04 5.71 -9.74
C THR A 171 2.87 6.99 -9.81
N PHE A 172 2.74 7.90 -8.85
CA PHE A 172 3.42 9.19 -8.85
C PHE A 172 4.94 9.08 -9.07
N LEU A 173 5.63 8.17 -8.35
CA LEU A 173 7.10 8.01 -8.47
C LEU A 173 7.54 7.35 -9.78
N LYS A 174 6.64 6.66 -10.50
CA LYS A 174 6.95 6.02 -11.79
C LYS A 174 6.80 6.96 -12.97
N GLY A 175 6.20 8.13 -12.75
CA GLY A 175 6.00 9.10 -13.81
C GLY A 175 4.67 8.94 -14.53
N PRO A 176 4.52 9.54 -15.74
CA PRO A 176 3.23 9.60 -16.44
C PRO A 176 2.61 8.24 -16.78
N ASP A 177 3.45 7.22 -16.97
CA ASP A 177 2.99 5.87 -17.33
C ASP A 177 2.81 4.97 -16.09
N GLY A 178 2.90 5.54 -14.88
CA GLY A 178 2.72 4.82 -13.64
C GLY A 178 1.30 4.27 -13.53
N ARG A 179 1.16 3.03 -13.06
CA ARG A 179 -0.12 2.38 -12.78
C ARG A 179 0.07 1.35 -11.70
N HIS A 180 -0.89 1.26 -10.80
CA HIS A 180 -0.90 0.22 -9.78
C HIS A 180 -2.28 -0.43 -9.71
N VAL A 181 -2.28 -1.75 -9.67
CA VAL A 181 -3.44 -2.58 -9.36
C VAL A 181 -3.04 -3.48 -8.20
N SER A 182 -3.81 -3.45 -7.12
CA SER A 182 -3.54 -4.29 -5.94
C SER A 182 -3.96 -5.74 -6.19
N ASP A 183 -3.55 -6.63 -5.29
CA ASP A 183 -4.25 -7.91 -5.13
C ASP A 183 -5.69 -7.67 -4.66
N VAL A 184 -6.55 -8.68 -4.83
CA VAL A 184 -7.91 -8.67 -4.25
C VAL A 184 -7.80 -8.99 -2.77
N ASP A 185 -8.29 -8.08 -1.92
CA ASP A 185 -8.27 -8.22 -0.47
C ASP A 185 -9.65 -7.93 0.13
N PHE A 186 -9.93 -8.54 1.31
CA PHE A 186 -11.15 -8.22 2.04
C PHE A 186 -10.96 -6.88 2.79
N ASP A 187 -11.85 -5.94 2.51
CA ASP A 187 -11.85 -4.63 3.17
C ASP A 187 -12.87 -4.59 4.30
N ASP A 188 -12.36 -4.43 5.53
CA ASP A 188 -13.20 -4.36 6.73
C ASP A 188 -14.11 -3.12 6.75
N SER A 189 -13.77 -2.05 6.05
CA SER A 189 -14.56 -0.81 6.04
C SER A 189 -15.80 -0.93 5.16
N SER A 190 -15.68 -1.50 3.98
CA SER A 190 -16.78 -1.75 3.04
C SER A 190 -17.43 -3.14 3.21
N GLN A 191 -16.81 -4.04 3.99
CA GLN A 191 -17.26 -5.42 4.22
C GLN A 191 -17.38 -6.25 2.93
N THR A 192 -16.52 -5.99 1.96
CA THR A 192 -16.48 -6.68 0.67
C THR A 192 -15.04 -6.95 0.21
N TYR A 193 -14.87 -7.77 -0.82
CA TYR A 193 -13.58 -7.94 -1.48
C TYR A 193 -13.35 -6.81 -2.47
N ILE A 194 -12.25 -6.10 -2.33
CA ILE A 194 -11.89 -4.99 -3.18
C ILE A 194 -10.58 -5.23 -3.93
N ILE A 195 -10.42 -4.51 -5.03
CA ILE A 195 -9.17 -4.31 -5.73
C ILE A 195 -8.95 -2.81 -5.89
N GLN A 196 -7.72 -2.34 -5.66
CA GLN A 196 -7.41 -0.92 -5.85
C GLN A 196 -6.78 -0.70 -7.21
N LEU A 197 -7.32 0.27 -7.97
CA LEU A 197 -6.73 0.82 -9.18
C LEU A 197 -6.22 2.22 -8.88
N SER A 198 -4.95 2.49 -9.22
CA SER A 198 -4.33 3.80 -8.97
C SER A 198 -3.57 4.29 -10.19
N GLU A 199 -3.70 5.60 -10.48
CA GLU A 199 -3.04 6.26 -11.60
C GLU A 199 -2.52 7.65 -11.21
N PRO A 200 -1.45 8.13 -11.88
CA PRO A 200 -0.94 9.48 -11.65
C PRO A 200 -1.87 10.53 -12.24
N VAL A 201 -1.97 11.66 -11.57
CA VAL A 201 -2.58 12.88 -12.13
C VAL A 201 -1.49 13.69 -12.81
N ILE A 202 -1.65 13.90 -14.11
CA ILE A 202 -0.67 14.63 -14.91
C ILE A 202 -1.09 16.09 -15.03
N ASP A 203 -0.18 16.98 -14.70
CA ASP A 203 -0.35 18.41 -14.91
C ASP A 203 -0.34 18.73 -16.42
N PRO A 204 -1.44 19.26 -16.98
CA PRO A 204 -1.52 19.55 -18.40
C PRO A 204 -0.53 20.62 -18.89
N ASP A 205 -0.06 21.50 -18.00
CA ASP A 205 0.85 22.58 -18.38
C ASP A 205 2.31 22.10 -18.44
N SER A 206 2.70 21.16 -17.58
CA SER A 206 4.09 20.67 -17.49
C SER A 206 4.30 19.27 -18.04
N GLY A 207 3.24 18.49 -18.21
CA GLY A 207 3.28 17.07 -18.57
C GLY A 207 3.87 16.17 -17.48
N LYS A 208 3.98 16.65 -16.24
CA LYS A 208 4.56 15.91 -15.12
C LYS A 208 3.48 15.43 -14.15
N PRO A 209 3.68 14.29 -13.48
CA PRO A 209 2.78 13.90 -12.40
C PRO A 209 2.83 14.90 -11.24
N ILE A 210 1.68 15.26 -10.72
CA ILE A 210 1.51 16.18 -9.59
C ILE A 210 0.90 15.52 -8.38
N GLY A 211 0.33 14.33 -8.52
CA GLY A 211 -0.30 13.52 -7.50
C GLY A 211 -0.78 12.22 -8.09
N ALA A 212 -1.67 11.51 -7.40
CA ALA A 212 -2.27 10.28 -7.87
C ALA A 212 -3.72 10.14 -7.37
N VAL A 213 -4.55 9.41 -8.15
CA VAL A 213 -5.91 8.98 -7.75
C VAL A 213 -5.85 7.49 -7.45
N THR A 214 -6.60 7.06 -6.42
CA THR A 214 -6.87 5.66 -6.13
C THR A 214 -8.38 5.44 -6.06
N LEU A 215 -8.84 4.37 -6.69
CA LEU A 215 -10.20 3.83 -6.57
C LEU A 215 -10.13 2.45 -5.93
N GLY A 216 -10.84 2.24 -4.84
CA GLY A 216 -11.21 0.92 -4.33
C GLY A 216 -12.45 0.46 -5.08
N LEU A 217 -12.38 -0.71 -5.68
CA LEU A 217 -13.43 -1.27 -6.53
C LEU A 217 -13.94 -2.58 -5.93
N ASP A 218 -15.23 -2.72 -5.82
CA ASP A 218 -15.85 -4.00 -5.46
C ASP A 218 -15.51 -5.05 -6.53
N ALA A 219 -14.87 -6.14 -6.11
CA ALA A 219 -14.35 -7.15 -7.03
C ALA A 219 -15.47 -7.93 -7.75
N GLU A 220 -16.61 -8.14 -7.09
CA GLU A 220 -17.76 -8.81 -7.69
C GLU A 220 -18.44 -7.90 -8.73
N ALA A 221 -18.70 -6.64 -8.37
CA ALA A 221 -19.27 -5.66 -9.30
C ALA A 221 -18.36 -5.42 -10.51
N LEU A 222 -17.04 -5.35 -10.29
CA LEU A 222 -16.04 -5.20 -11.33
C LEU A 222 -16.05 -6.38 -12.31
N GLY A 223 -16.16 -7.62 -11.80
CA GLY A 223 -16.22 -8.83 -12.62
C GLY A 223 -17.49 -8.94 -13.47
N ASN A 224 -18.54 -8.18 -13.12
CA ASN A 224 -19.81 -8.16 -13.84
C ASN A 224 -19.91 -7.04 -14.91
N LEU A 225 -18.87 -6.20 -15.06
CA LEU A 225 -18.79 -5.20 -16.13
C LEU A 225 -18.47 -5.84 -17.48
#